data_8634af3e3f4046a8a268def8376e73d6
#
_entry.id   8634af3e3f4046a8a268def8376e73d6
#
_cell.length_a   1.000
_cell.length_b   1.000
_cell.length_c   1.000
_cell.angle_alpha   90.00
_cell.angle_beta   90.00
_cell.angle_gamma   90.00
#
_symmetry.space_group_name_H-M   'P 1'
#
loop_
_entity.id
_entity.type
_entity.pdbx_description
1 polymer ?
#
loop_
_entity_poly.entity_id
_entity_poly.type
_entity_poly.pdbx_seq_one_letter_code
_entity_poly.pdbx_strand_id
1 'polypeptide(L)'
;MINSLVRPANLEDHQKLSSLIFFETHLHRHLDWRSPLEWLGDPFFWALDEGKQISAALACPKEADDIAWVRLFVFASGWSAENAWNVLWPTAREDITRAGGACVAAIAMQTWFQRILQDSGFESHQRIVMLEWQYQPLAGGEADGIRIRGMTEADLPAVQNVDAASFDHLWQNSLETLRRAFTQSLLATVAETESGIVGYQISTGGSQRAHLARLAVHPVWQRRGVGRALLKELFSKLVNNGIYKLSVNTQSDNMVSLRLYQRMGFTRTGEQYPVYVFDVPAL
;
A
#
# COMPACT_ATOMS: atom_id res chain seq x y z
N MET A 1 4.23 40.50 -0.85
CA MET A 1 3.78 39.30 -1.54
C MET A 1 4.78 38.18 -1.16
N ILE A 2 4.34 37.16 -0.45
CA ILE A 2 5.16 35.97 -0.16
C ILE A 2 5.29 35.26 -1.52
N ASN A 3 6.53 35.14 -2.02
CA ASN A 3 6.79 34.38 -3.23
C ASN A 3 6.67 32.89 -2.86
N SER A 4 5.49 32.30 -3.02
CA SER A 4 5.31 30.87 -2.87
C SER A 4 5.84 30.15 -4.11
N LEU A 5 6.74 29.18 -3.90
CA LEU A 5 7.39 28.42 -4.95
C LEU A 5 7.12 26.92 -4.77
N VAL A 6 6.62 26.28 -5.80
CA VAL A 6 6.60 24.81 -5.85
C VAL A 6 7.98 24.35 -6.33
N ARG A 7 8.60 23.49 -5.52
CA ARG A 7 9.92 22.90 -5.83
C ARG A 7 10.00 21.45 -5.37
N PRO A 8 10.93 20.66 -5.87
CA PRO A 8 11.24 19.36 -5.30
C PRO A 8 11.60 19.49 -3.81
N ALA A 9 11.03 18.60 -2.99
CA ALA A 9 11.38 18.48 -1.58
C ALA A 9 12.72 17.73 -1.45
N ASN A 10 13.54 18.12 -0.47
CA ASN A 10 14.84 17.52 -0.23
C ASN A 10 15.04 17.21 1.27
N LEU A 11 16.16 16.59 1.62
CA LEU A 11 16.47 16.18 2.99
C LEU A 11 16.49 17.35 4.00
N GLU A 12 16.80 18.57 3.57
CA GLU A 12 16.80 19.76 4.45
C GLU A 12 15.39 20.16 4.87
N ASP A 13 14.38 19.73 4.12
CA ASP A 13 12.97 20.00 4.41
C ASP A 13 12.39 19.10 5.50
N HIS A 14 13.14 18.09 5.96
CA HIS A 14 12.66 17.07 6.87
C HIS A 14 11.95 17.64 8.10
N GLN A 15 12.56 18.62 8.78
CA GLN A 15 11.97 19.21 9.99
C GLN A 15 10.69 19.99 9.70
N LYS A 16 10.68 20.79 8.62
CA LYS A 16 9.50 21.58 8.22
C LYS A 16 8.34 20.65 7.83
N LEU A 17 8.62 19.61 7.04
CA LEU A 17 7.62 18.63 6.62
C LEU A 17 7.15 17.74 7.77
N SER A 18 8.03 17.35 8.68
CA SER A 18 7.64 16.62 9.90
C SER A 18 6.65 17.44 10.73
N SER A 19 6.91 18.71 10.92
CA SER A 19 6.01 19.61 11.64
C SER A 19 4.66 19.75 10.91
N LEU A 20 4.67 19.95 9.60
CA LEU A 20 3.45 20.04 8.78
C LEU A 20 2.61 18.76 8.90
N ILE A 21 3.22 17.57 8.75
CA ILE A 21 2.53 16.28 8.85
C ILE A 21 1.98 16.02 10.27
N PHE A 22 2.67 16.48 11.30
CA PHE A 22 2.29 16.23 12.69
C PHE A 22 1.15 17.15 13.18
N PHE A 23 1.17 18.43 12.79
CA PHE A 23 0.25 19.42 13.34
C PHE A 23 -1.01 19.64 12.49
N GLU A 24 -1.00 19.25 11.21
CA GLU A 24 -2.14 19.54 10.34
C GLU A 24 -3.17 18.41 10.35
N THR A 25 -4.44 18.83 10.34
CA THR A 25 -5.59 17.89 10.33
C THR A 25 -5.93 17.42 8.93
N HIS A 26 -5.55 18.16 7.90
CA HIS A 26 -5.80 17.82 6.49
C HIS A 26 -4.61 17.10 5.90
N LEU A 27 -4.60 15.81 6.13
CA LEU A 27 -3.55 14.91 5.72
C LEU A 27 -4.15 13.70 4.99
N HIS A 28 -3.82 13.54 3.72
CA HIS A 28 -3.89 12.25 3.05
C HIS A 28 -2.55 11.55 3.18
N ARG A 29 -2.56 10.35 3.74
CA ARG A 29 -1.40 9.48 3.88
C ARG A 29 -1.79 8.08 3.42
N HIS A 30 -1.16 7.62 2.38
CA HIS A 30 -1.29 6.23 1.96
C HIS A 30 -0.53 5.32 2.94
N LEU A 31 -1.14 4.22 3.34
CA LEU A 31 -0.46 3.19 4.11
C LEU A 31 0.59 2.52 3.21
N ASP A 32 1.84 2.62 3.60
CA ASP A 32 2.99 2.13 2.86
C ASP A 32 4.04 1.58 3.82
N TRP A 33 4.99 0.82 3.29
CA TRP A 33 6.17 0.31 3.99
C TRP A 33 7.20 1.40 4.28
N ARG A 34 7.09 2.55 3.61
CA ARG A 34 7.85 3.77 3.90
C ARG A 34 6.99 4.76 4.64
N SER A 35 7.55 5.42 5.64
CA SER A 35 6.93 6.64 6.17
C SER A 35 7.00 7.76 5.12
N PRO A 36 6.08 8.74 5.14
CA PRO A 36 6.08 9.80 4.13
C PRO A 36 7.42 10.53 3.97
N LEU A 37 8.17 10.70 5.05
CA LEU A 37 9.45 11.41 5.02
C LEU A 37 10.62 10.56 4.50
N GLU A 38 10.48 9.24 4.44
CA GLU A 38 11.48 8.39 3.80
C GLU A 38 11.51 8.52 2.27
N TRP A 39 10.53 9.23 1.70
CA TRP A 39 10.52 9.59 0.28
C TRP A 39 11.27 10.90 0.00
N LEU A 40 11.81 11.60 1.01
CA LEU A 40 12.60 12.81 0.80
C LEU A 40 13.88 12.50 0.04
N GLY A 41 14.11 13.31 -1.00
CA GLY A 41 15.22 13.11 -1.92
C GLY A 41 14.90 12.20 -3.12
N ASP A 42 13.74 11.48 -3.09
CA ASP A 42 13.24 10.82 -4.29
C ASP A 42 12.65 11.86 -5.24
N PRO A 43 12.76 11.68 -6.56
CA PRO A 43 12.00 12.47 -7.52
C PRO A 43 10.50 12.30 -7.23
N PHE A 44 9.66 13.23 -7.62
CA PHE A 44 8.21 13.19 -7.41
C PHE A 44 7.74 13.41 -5.96
N PHE A 45 8.51 14.19 -5.22
CA PHE A 45 8.09 14.78 -3.96
C PHE A 45 8.24 16.31 -4.06
N TRP A 46 7.12 17.04 -3.98
CA TRP A 46 7.08 18.50 -4.14
C TRP A 46 6.63 19.15 -2.84
N ALA A 47 7.21 20.32 -2.58
CA ALA A 47 6.87 21.20 -1.48
C ALA A 47 6.46 22.59 -2.00
N LEU A 48 5.41 23.14 -1.42
CA LEU A 48 5.04 24.53 -1.57
C LEU A 48 5.78 25.35 -0.50
N ASP A 49 6.85 25.98 -0.91
CA ASP A 49 7.74 26.73 -0.04
C ASP A 49 7.39 28.23 -0.03
N GLU A 50 7.09 28.76 1.14
CA GLU A 50 6.84 30.19 1.39
C GLU A 50 8.05 30.85 2.06
N GLY A 51 9.24 30.25 1.93
CA GLY A 51 10.51 30.71 2.49
C GLY A 51 10.69 30.34 3.96
N LYS A 52 9.84 30.84 4.85
CA LYS A 52 9.92 30.51 6.29
C LYS A 52 9.38 29.12 6.63
N GLN A 53 8.38 28.67 5.91
CA GLN A 53 7.69 27.39 6.13
C GLN A 53 7.33 26.71 4.82
N ILE A 54 7.08 25.42 4.90
CA ILE A 54 6.41 24.66 3.85
C ILE A 54 4.92 24.63 4.20
N SER A 55 4.10 25.11 3.28
CA SER A 55 2.67 25.25 3.50
C SER A 55 1.85 24.13 2.86
N ALA A 56 2.41 23.37 1.93
CA ALA A 56 1.81 22.15 1.41
C ALA A 56 2.87 21.21 0.84
N ALA A 57 2.54 19.94 0.73
CA ALA A 57 3.41 18.95 0.12
C ALA A 57 2.62 17.84 -0.57
N LEU A 58 3.16 17.32 -1.65
CA LEU A 58 2.63 16.21 -2.44
C LEU A 58 3.75 15.23 -2.77
N ALA A 59 3.57 13.95 -2.47
CA ALA A 59 4.49 12.90 -2.86
C ALA A 59 3.78 11.84 -3.71
N CYS A 60 4.30 11.62 -4.91
CA CYS A 60 3.80 10.64 -5.88
C CYS A 60 4.95 9.76 -6.39
N PRO A 61 5.70 9.05 -5.52
CA PRO A 61 6.82 8.23 -5.98
C PRO A 61 6.36 7.12 -6.91
N LYS A 62 7.22 6.75 -7.86
CA LYS A 62 7.00 5.62 -8.74
C LYS A 62 7.29 4.30 -8.01
N GLU A 63 6.39 3.34 -8.10
CA GLU A 63 6.61 1.96 -7.66
C GLU A 63 7.20 1.11 -8.80
N ALA A 64 6.79 1.41 -10.03
CA ALA A 64 7.34 0.91 -11.29
C ALA A 64 7.53 2.08 -12.26
N ASP A 65 8.16 1.84 -13.39
CA ASP A 65 8.47 2.91 -14.36
C ASP A 65 7.22 3.69 -14.82
N ASP A 66 6.09 2.99 -14.92
CA ASP A 66 4.81 3.51 -15.40
C ASP A 66 3.71 3.57 -14.32
N ILE A 67 4.01 3.27 -13.06
CA ILE A 67 3.06 3.32 -11.93
C ILE A 67 3.59 4.25 -10.83
N ALA A 68 2.79 5.22 -10.45
CA ALA A 68 3.06 6.10 -9.30
C ALA A 68 1.87 6.11 -8.34
N TRP A 69 2.13 6.34 -7.07
CA TRP A 69 1.08 6.42 -6.05
C TRP A 69 1.13 7.73 -5.30
N VAL A 70 -0.02 8.37 -5.10
CA VAL A 70 -0.11 9.50 -4.16
C VAL A 70 0.05 8.96 -2.75
N ARG A 71 1.26 9.09 -2.20
CA ARG A 71 1.65 8.60 -0.87
C ARG A 71 1.40 9.63 0.23
N LEU A 72 1.46 10.90 -0.13
CA LEU A 72 1.26 12.01 0.78
C LEU A 72 0.61 13.18 0.04
N PHE A 73 -0.42 13.78 0.63
CA PHE A 73 -0.85 15.14 0.35
C PHE A 73 -1.23 15.80 1.67
N VAL A 74 -0.57 16.88 2.01
CA VAL A 74 -0.73 17.61 3.26
C VAL A 74 -0.66 19.12 2.98
N PHE A 75 -1.42 19.91 3.72
CA PHE A 75 -1.39 21.36 3.62
C PHE A 75 -1.71 22.02 4.96
N ALA A 76 -1.14 23.20 5.17
CA ALA A 76 -1.34 24.02 6.36
C ALA A 76 -2.76 24.61 6.41
N SER A 77 -3.27 24.84 7.61
CA SER A 77 -4.61 25.37 7.88
C SER A 77 -4.93 26.72 7.22
N GLY A 78 -3.91 27.46 6.78
CA GLY A 78 -4.08 28.69 5.99
C GLY A 78 -4.41 28.46 4.49
N TRP A 79 -4.42 27.22 4.02
CA TRP A 79 -4.73 26.83 2.65
C TRP A 79 -6.02 26.02 2.59
N SER A 80 -6.79 26.16 1.49
CA SER A 80 -7.82 25.17 1.18
C SER A 80 -7.19 23.98 0.48
N ALA A 81 -7.84 22.83 0.57
CA ALA A 81 -7.40 21.61 -0.08
C ALA A 81 -7.28 21.77 -1.60
N GLU A 82 -8.29 22.43 -2.20
CA GLU A 82 -8.34 22.71 -3.64
C GLU A 82 -7.19 23.64 -4.07
N ASN A 83 -6.94 24.72 -3.30
CA ASN A 83 -5.88 25.66 -3.64
C ASN A 83 -4.49 25.03 -3.54
N ALA A 84 -4.23 24.27 -2.47
CA ALA A 84 -2.97 23.56 -2.30
C ALA A 84 -2.74 22.52 -3.42
N TRP A 85 -3.77 21.77 -3.75
CA TRP A 85 -3.71 20.78 -4.83
C TRP A 85 -3.50 21.43 -6.21
N ASN A 86 -4.27 22.48 -6.53
CA ASN A 86 -4.19 23.19 -7.80
C ASN A 86 -2.84 23.88 -8.05
N VAL A 87 -2.05 24.10 -7.00
CA VAL A 87 -0.69 24.62 -7.11
C VAL A 87 0.33 23.48 -7.27
N LEU A 88 0.16 22.38 -6.55
CA LEU A 88 1.13 21.25 -6.55
C LEU A 88 0.93 20.28 -7.72
N TRP A 89 -0.31 19.91 -8.02
CA TRP A 89 -0.63 18.87 -9.00
C TRP A 89 -0.17 19.19 -10.44
N PRO A 90 -0.33 20.41 -10.98
CA PRO A 90 0.17 20.75 -12.30
C PRO A 90 1.68 20.54 -12.45
N THR A 91 2.46 20.95 -11.44
CA THR A 91 3.92 20.76 -11.42
C THR A 91 4.26 19.26 -11.36
N ALA A 92 3.57 18.53 -10.47
CA ALA A 92 3.76 17.09 -10.35
C ALA A 92 3.47 16.36 -11.67
N ARG A 93 2.37 16.70 -12.33
CA ARG A 93 1.99 16.12 -13.61
C ARG A 93 3.01 16.42 -14.71
N GLU A 94 3.51 17.65 -14.76
CA GLU A 94 4.52 18.06 -15.75
C GLU A 94 5.83 17.28 -15.56
N ASP A 95 6.30 17.15 -14.32
CA ASP A 95 7.53 16.40 -14.02
C ASP A 95 7.37 14.90 -14.29
N ILE A 96 6.21 14.31 -13.96
CA ILE A 96 5.90 12.92 -14.30
C ILE A 96 5.86 12.73 -15.81
N THR A 97 5.25 13.65 -16.57
CA THR A 97 5.25 13.64 -18.04
C THR A 97 6.67 13.64 -18.61
N ARG A 98 7.55 14.54 -18.11
CA ARG A 98 8.96 14.62 -18.52
C ARG A 98 9.74 13.34 -18.21
N ALA A 99 9.34 12.63 -17.16
CA ALA A 99 9.97 11.37 -16.74
C ALA A 99 9.37 10.12 -17.40
N GLY A 100 8.68 10.29 -18.55
CA GLY A 100 8.13 9.18 -19.32
C GLY A 100 6.67 8.84 -19.03
N GLY A 101 5.96 9.68 -18.26
CA GLY A 101 4.58 9.44 -17.86
C GLY A 101 4.42 8.37 -16.78
N ALA A 102 3.22 8.21 -16.28
CA ALA A 102 2.80 7.13 -15.38
C ALA A 102 1.28 7.11 -15.19
N CYS A 103 0.72 5.96 -14.85
CA CYS A 103 -0.58 5.87 -14.19
C CYS A 103 -0.42 6.26 -12.72
N VAL A 104 -0.99 7.38 -12.31
CA VAL A 104 -0.95 7.88 -10.94
C VAL A 104 -2.18 7.39 -10.19
N ALA A 105 -1.99 6.58 -9.16
CA ALA A 105 -3.05 6.00 -8.36
C ALA A 105 -3.14 6.63 -6.97
N ALA A 106 -4.35 6.62 -6.38
CA ALA A 106 -4.60 7.07 -5.01
C ALA A 106 -5.71 6.24 -4.36
N ILE A 107 -5.51 5.80 -3.11
CA ILE A 107 -6.57 5.24 -2.26
C ILE A 107 -7.13 6.38 -1.42
N ALA A 108 -8.31 6.87 -1.77
CA ALA A 108 -8.88 8.04 -1.11
C ALA A 108 -9.71 7.67 0.12
N MET A 109 -9.10 7.74 1.30
CA MET A 109 -9.75 7.42 2.57
C MET A 109 -10.65 8.56 3.10
N GLN A 110 -10.38 9.80 2.72
CA GLN A 110 -11.12 10.98 3.17
C GLN A 110 -12.02 11.53 2.05
N THR A 111 -13.24 11.92 2.37
CA THR A 111 -14.22 12.45 1.39
C THR A 111 -13.72 13.73 0.71
N TRP A 112 -13.01 14.61 1.43
CA TRP A 112 -12.46 15.83 0.86
C TRP A 112 -11.41 15.52 -0.22
N PHE A 113 -10.59 14.48 -0.01
CA PHE A 113 -9.58 14.07 -0.99
C PHE A 113 -10.20 13.37 -2.21
N GLN A 114 -11.28 12.59 -2.01
CA GLN A 114 -12.04 12.01 -3.12
C GLN A 114 -12.56 13.09 -4.08
N ARG A 115 -13.12 14.20 -3.53
CA ARG A 115 -13.61 15.31 -4.35
C ARG A 115 -12.50 15.94 -5.18
N ILE A 116 -11.36 16.25 -4.55
CA ILE A 116 -10.20 16.83 -5.24
C ILE A 116 -9.73 15.94 -6.40
N LEU A 117 -9.63 14.63 -6.18
CA LEU A 117 -9.22 13.70 -7.24
C LEU A 117 -10.23 13.72 -8.39
N GLN A 118 -11.54 13.66 -8.10
CA GLN A 118 -12.60 13.70 -9.11
C GLN A 118 -12.58 15.03 -9.91
N ASP A 119 -12.48 16.15 -9.21
CA ASP A 119 -12.44 17.49 -9.83
C ASP A 119 -11.16 17.68 -10.68
N SER A 120 -10.11 16.91 -10.39
CA SER A 120 -8.85 16.90 -11.14
C SER A 120 -8.82 15.90 -12.31
N GLY A 121 -9.93 15.21 -12.56
CA GLY A 121 -10.06 14.27 -13.66
C GLY A 121 -9.54 12.85 -13.38
N PHE A 122 -9.29 12.51 -12.10
CA PHE A 122 -9.03 11.13 -11.74
C PHE A 122 -10.28 10.28 -11.90
N GLU A 123 -10.15 9.11 -12.50
CA GLU A 123 -11.22 8.16 -12.70
C GLU A 123 -11.30 7.13 -11.58
N SER A 124 -12.53 6.75 -11.20
CA SER A 124 -12.73 5.67 -10.23
C SER A 124 -12.35 4.32 -10.87
N HIS A 125 -11.36 3.64 -10.28
CA HIS A 125 -10.84 2.38 -10.80
C HIS A 125 -11.42 1.18 -10.06
N GLN A 126 -11.18 1.10 -8.75
CA GLN A 126 -11.58 -0.02 -7.90
C GLN A 126 -12.01 0.47 -6.51
N ARG A 127 -12.40 -0.46 -5.64
CA ARG A 127 -12.60 -0.21 -4.21
C ARG A 127 -11.84 -1.23 -3.38
N ILE A 128 -11.23 -0.78 -2.32
CA ILE A 128 -10.64 -1.62 -1.28
C ILE A 128 -11.68 -1.82 -0.20
N VAL A 129 -11.89 -3.06 0.24
CA VAL A 129 -12.74 -3.42 1.37
C VAL A 129 -11.91 -3.98 2.51
N MET A 130 -12.32 -3.67 3.74
CA MET A 130 -11.65 -4.13 4.95
C MET A 130 -12.39 -5.32 5.54
N LEU A 131 -11.64 -6.33 5.99
CA LEU A 131 -12.15 -7.49 6.69
C LEU A 131 -11.36 -7.70 7.99
N GLU A 132 -12.03 -8.26 8.98
CA GLU A 132 -11.42 -8.65 10.26
C GLU A 132 -11.72 -10.10 10.58
N TRP A 133 -10.71 -10.77 11.13
CA TRP A 133 -10.81 -12.07 11.76
C TRP A 133 -10.59 -11.93 13.26
N GLN A 134 -11.46 -12.58 14.03
CA GLN A 134 -11.29 -12.78 15.45
C GLN A 134 -11.11 -14.27 15.70
N TYR A 135 -10.31 -14.60 16.72
CA TYR A 135 -10.01 -15.99 17.03
C TYR A 135 -11.25 -16.86 17.10
N GLN A 136 -11.20 -17.94 16.34
CA GLN A 136 -12.13 -19.07 16.41
C GLN A 136 -11.37 -20.35 16.05
N PRO A 137 -11.71 -21.49 16.69
CA PRO A 137 -11.10 -22.77 16.34
C PRO A 137 -11.35 -23.08 14.86
N LEU A 138 -10.29 -23.39 14.14
CA LEU A 138 -10.39 -23.80 12.74
C LEU A 138 -10.42 -25.31 12.64
N ALA A 139 -11.45 -25.85 11.98
CA ALA A 139 -11.50 -27.25 11.61
C ALA A 139 -10.81 -27.51 10.25
N GLY A 140 -10.16 -28.67 10.10
CA GLY A 140 -9.82 -29.26 8.82
C GLY A 140 -8.34 -29.40 8.47
N GLY A 141 -8.08 -30.32 7.54
CA GLY A 141 -6.83 -30.94 7.21
C GLY A 141 -5.71 -30.06 6.60
N GLU A 142 -4.57 -30.64 6.49
CA GLU A 142 -3.37 -30.10 5.84
C GLU A 142 -3.54 -30.16 4.32
N ALA A 143 -2.79 -29.33 3.60
CA ALA A 143 -2.73 -29.37 2.16
C ALA A 143 -1.55 -30.32 1.76
N ASP A 144 -1.87 -31.39 1.07
CA ASP A 144 -0.87 -32.40 0.68
C ASP A 144 0.20 -31.80 -0.24
N GLY A 145 1.46 -32.15 0.04
CA GLY A 145 2.60 -31.74 -0.79
C GLY A 145 3.00 -30.25 -0.69
N ILE A 146 2.45 -29.50 0.28
CA ILE A 146 2.77 -28.08 0.51
C ILE A 146 3.41 -27.92 1.89
N ARG A 147 4.63 -27.45 1.92
CA ARG A 147 5.34 -27.10 3.16
C ARG A 147 5.25 -25.60 3.41
N ILE A 148 4.75 -25.22 4.59
CA ILE A 148 4.80 -23.81 5.05
C ILE A 148 6.00 -23.65 5.97
N ARG A 149 6.84 -22.65 5.67
CA ARG A 149 8.00 -22.30 6.51
C ARG A 149 8.16 -20.78 6.62
N GLY A 150 8.99 -20.36 7.58
CA GLY A 150 9.42 -18.96 7.67
C GLY A 150 10.08 -18.50 6.37
N MET A 151 9.77 -17.28 5.96
CA MET A 151 10.44 -16.61 4.84
C MET A 151 11.85 -16.19 5.28
N THR A 152 12.78 -16.24 4.35
CA THR A 152 14.14 -15.71 4.51
C THR A 152 14.41 -14.66 3.43
N GLU A 153 15.47 -13.86 3.59
CA GLU A 153 15.83 -12.86 2.58
C GLU A 153 16.19 -13.51 1.22
N ALA A 154 16.76 -14.69 1.25
CA ALA A 154 17.08 -15.46 0.03
C ALA A 154 15.84 -15.88 -0.79
N ASP A 155 14.66 -15.87 -0.17
CA ASP A 155 13.40 -16.21 -0.85
C ASP A 155 12.83 -15.04 -1.66
N LEU A 156 13.25 -13.81 -1.40
CA LEU A 156 12.65 -12.60 -1.98
C LEU A 156 12.57 -12.59 -3.51
N PRO A 157 13.57 -13.06 -4.28
CA PRO A 157 13.45 -13.13 -5.73
C PRO A 157 12.31 -14.06 -6.19
N ALA A 158 12.15 -15.22 -5.54
CA ALA A 158 11.06 -16.14 -5.84
C ALA A 158 9.70 -15.60 -5.39
N VAL A 159 9.65 -14.90 -4.24
CA VAL A 159 8.48 -14.19 -3.74
C VAL A 159 8.05 -13.10 -4.72
N GLN A 160 8.98 -12.33 -5.30
CA GLN A 160 8.68 -11.33 -6.32
C GLN A 160 8.05 -11.97 -7.57
N ASN A 161 8.54 -13.11 -8.02
CA ASN A 161 7.94 -13.82 -9.15
C ASN A 161 6.50 -14.25 -8.86
N VAL A 162 6.23 -14.74 -7.65
CA VAL A 162 4.86 -15.07 -7.21
C VAL A 162 3.99 -13.82 -7.13
N ASP A 163 4.52 -12.71 -6.62
CA ASP A 163 3.82 -11.43 -6.53
C ASP A 163 3.40 -10.93 -7.92
N ALA A 164 4.36 -10.80 -8.83
CA ALA A 164 4.16 -10.34 -10.19
C ALA A 164 3.17 -11.22 -10.98
N ALA A 165 3.18 -12.54 -10.75
CA ALA A 165 2.24 -13.45 -11.37
C ALA A 165 0.82 -13.41 -10.79
N SER A 166 0.66 -12.91 -9.57
CA SER A 166 -0.59 -12.99 -8.79
C SER A 166 -1.40 -11.70 -8.76
N PHE A 167 -0.76 -10.57 -9.01
CA PHE A 167 -1.40 -9.25 -8.95
C PHE A 167 -1.37 -8.54 -10.30
N ASP A 168 -2.42 -7.77 -10.57
CA ASP A 168 -2.43 -6.84 -11.69
C ASP A 168 -1.31 -5.80 -11.52
N HIS A 169 -0.83 -5.27 -12.63
CA HIS A 169 0.34 -4.40 -12.69
C HIS A 169 0.30 -3.24 -11.68
N LEU A 170 -0.85 -2.60 -11.51
CA LEU A 170 -1.05 -1.51 -10.53
C LEU A 170 -0.72 -1.94 -9.09
N TRP A 171 -0.91 -3.22 -8.76
CA TRP A 171 -0.79 -3.76 -7.40
C TRP A 171 0.48 -4.57 -7.17
N GLN A 172 1.35 -4.72 -8.16
CA GLN A 172 2.61 -5.43 -8.01
C GLN A 172 3.56 -4.64 -7.11
N ASN A 173 4.35 -5.37 -6.31
CA ASN A 173 5.41 -4.78 -5.51
C ASN A 173 6.78 -5.03 -6.14
N SER A 174 7.61 -4.01 -6.13
CA SER A 174 9.02 -4.14 -6.49
C SER A 174 9.78 -5.04 -5.50
N LEU A 175 10.94 -5.56 -5.90
CA LEU A 175 11.81 -6.32 -5.00
C LEU A 175 12.22 -5.51 -3.77
N GLU A 176 12.46 -4.22 -3.94
CA GLU A 176 12.80 -3.31 -2.85
C GLU A 176 11.64 -3.14 -1.87
N THR A 177 10.41 -2.98 -2.38
CA THR A 177 9.20 -2.90 -1.55
C THR A 177 8.97 -4.21 -0.79
N LEU A 178 9.16 -5.36 -1.44
CA LEU A 178 9.06 -6.68 -0.78
C LEU A 178 10.13 -6.89 0.28
N ARG A 179 11.36 -6.42 0.05
CA ARG A 179 12.44 -6.47 1.06
C ARG A 179 12.10 -5.62 2.29
N ARG A 180 11.58 -4.41 2.10
CA ARG A 180 11.11 -3.55 3.20
C ARG A 180 9.95 -4.20 3.95
N ALA A 181 8.98 -4.73 3.23
CA ALA A 181 7.85 -5.46 3.78
C ALA A 181 8.33 -6.65 4.65
N PHE A 182 9.28 -7.42 4.18
CA PHE A 182 9.88 -8.53 4.92
C PHE A 182 10.59 -8.04 6.19
N THR A 183 11.43 -7.01 6.08
CA THR A 183 12.18 -6.46 7.22
C THR A 183 11.27 -5.90 8.32
N GLN A 184 10.13 -5.31 7.94
CA GLN A 184 9.15 -4.71 8.88
C GLN A 184 8.06 -5.71 9.29
N SER A 185 8.12 -6.95 8.81
CA SER A 185 7.08 -7.93 9.08
C SER A 185 7.07 -8.38 10.55
N LEU A 186 5.86 -8.56 11.09
CA LEU A 186 5.66 -9.32 12.33
C LEU A 186 5.87 -10.82 12.06
N LEU A 187 5.28 -11.30 10.96
CA LEU A 187 5.38 -12.68 10.49
C LEU A 187 5.40 -12.70 8.95
N ALA A 188 6.37 -13.41 8.40
CA ALA A 188 6.44 -13.70 6.98
C ALA A 188 6.67 -15.20 6.76
N THR A 189 5.87 -15.83 5.87
CA THR A 189 5.98 -17.25 5.54
C THR A 189 5.86 -17.49 4.04
N VAL A 190 6.46 -18.57 3.57
CA VAL A 190 6.35 -19.06 2.20
C VAL A 190 5.71 -20.44 2.17
N ALA A 191 4.98 -20.72 1.10
CA ALA A 191 4.50 -22.04 0.73
C ALA A 191 5.43 -22.61 -0.32
N GLU A 192 6.05 -23.72 -0.01
CA GLU A 192 7.08 -24.40 -0.81
C GLU A 192 6.60 -25.77 -1.25
N THR A 193 6.91 -26.12 -2.47
CA THR A 193 6.70 -27.44 -3.07
C THR A 193 8.02 -27.92 -3.68
N GLU A 194 8.05 -29.11 -4.28
CA GLU A 194 9.21 -29.57 -5.06
C GLU A 194 9.58 -28.62 -6.21
N SER A 195 8.62 -27.86 -6.71
CA SER A 195 8.82 -26.86 -7.78
C SER A 195 9.32 -25.50 -7.27
N GLY A 196 9.53 -25.34 -5.96
CA GLY A 196 9.94 -24.10 -5.33
C GLY A 196 8.81 -23.34 -4.62
N ILE A 197 8.97 -22.04 -4.43
CA ILE A 197 8.00 -21.19 -3.74
C ILE A 197 6.81 -20.90 -4.66
N VAL A 198 5.61 -21.25 -4.17
CA VAL A 198 4.35 -21.14 -4.91
C VAL A 198 3.34 -20.17 -4.28
N GLY A 199 3.65 -19.65 -3.09
CA GLY A 199 2.84 -18.67 -2.39
C GLY A 199 3.57 -18.09 -1.21
N TYR A 200 3.09 -16.96 -0.70
CA TYR A 200 3.66 -16.31 0.47
C TYR A 200 2.64 -15.44 1.19
N GLN A 201 2.92 -15.10 2.43
CA GLN A 201 2.24 -14.05 3.17
C GLN A 201 3.23 -13.19 3.94
N ILE A 202 2.88 -11.92 4.11
CA ILE A 202 3.56 -10.95 4.97
C ILE A 202 2.51 -10.27 5.83
N SER A 203 2.74 -10.28 7.13
CA SER A 203 1.85 -9.65 8.12
C SER A 203 2.63 -8.64 8.95
N THR A 204 1.99 -7.53 9.28
CA THR A 204 2.48 -6.49 10.18
C THR A 204 1.66 -6.46 11.46
N GLY A 205 2.07 -5.69 12.44
CA GLY A 205 1.31 -5.49 13.65
C GLY A 205 2.16 -5.39 14.90
N GLY A 206 1.51 -5.54 16.04
CA GLY A 206 2.13 -5.48 17.37
C GLY A 206 1.51 -6.51 18.29
N SER A 207 1.64 -6.29 19.60
CA SER A 207 1.26 -7.26 20.63
C SER A 207 -0.25 -7.55 20.76
N GLN A 208 -1.13 -6.72 20.19
CA GLN A 208 -2.57 -6.86 20.37
C GLN A 208 -3.32 -7.20 19.08
N ARG A 209 -2.82 -6.77 17.93
CA ARG A 209 -3.46 -6.96 16.63
C ARG A 209 -2.43 -7.07 15.52
N ALA A 210 -2.77 -7.82 14.50
CA ALA A 210 -1.98 -7.94 13.28
C ALA A 210 -2.78 -7.47 12.07
N HIS A 211 -2.07 -7.22 10.97
CA HIS A 211 -2.63 -6.95 9.65
C HIS A 211 -1.96 -7.87 8.64
N LEU A 212 -2.75 -8.61 7.88
CA LEU A 212 -2.27 -9.37 6.73
C LEU A 212 -2.07 -8.39 5.57
N ALA A 213 -0.85 -7.91 5.44
CA ALA A 213 -0.51 -6.87 4.48
C ALA A 213 -0.38 -7.43 3.05
N ARG A 214 0.04 -8.69 2.92
CA ARG A 214 0.19 -9.33 1.61
C ARG A 214 -0.06 -10.83 1.70
N LEU A 215 -0.85 -11.38 0.78
CA LEU A 215 -1.04 -12.81 0.57
C LEU A 215 -1.12 -13.07 -0.93
N ALA A 216 -0.23 -13.90 -1.45
CA ALA A 216 -0.23 -14.29 -2.85
C ALA A 216 -0.04 -15.80 -3.02
N VAL A 217 -0.69 -16.33 -4.05
CA VAL A 217 -0.51 -17.71 -4.51
C VAL A 217 -0.41 -17.66 -6.03
N HIS A 218 0.69 -18.21 -6.54
CA HIS A 218 0.93 -18.29 -7.98
C HIS A 218 -0.28 -18.91 -8.70
N PRO A 219 -0.78 -18.36 -9.82
CA PRO A 219 -2.03 -18.75 -10.47
C PRO A 219 -2.16 -20.25 -10.72
N VAL A 220 -1.07 -20.91 -11.14
CA VAL A 220 -1.03 -22.38 -11.38
C VAL A 220 -1.27 -23.19 -10.10
N TRP A 221 -1.01 -22.63 -8.92
CA TRP A 221 -1.16 -23.29 -7.62
C TRP A 221 -2.40 -22.83 -6.84
N GLN A 222 -3.20 -21.94 -7.40
CA GLN A 222 -4.48 -21.54 -6.80
C GLN A 222 -5.47 -22.71 -6.78
N ARG A 223 -6.46 -22.63 -5.89
CA ARG A 223 -7.51 -23.66 -5.66
C ARG A 223 -6.99 -25.03 -5.20
N ARG A 224 -5.69 -25.13 -4.84
CA ARG A 224 -5.07 -26.35 -4.29
C ARG A 224 -4.85 -26.26 -2.76
N GLY A 225 -5.47 -25.31 -2.07
CA GLY A 225 -5.38 -25.16 -0.61
C GLY A 225 -4.20 -24.32 -0.11
N VAL A 226 -3.29 -23.83 -0.98
CA VAL A 226 -2.09 -23.07 -0.61
C VAL A 226 -2.42 -21.85 0.26
N GLY A 227 -3.35 -20.98 -0.18
CA GLY A 227 -3.75 -19.80 0.57
C GLY A 227 -4.37 -20.12 1.93
N ARG A 228 -5.13 -21.24 2.01
CA ARG A 228 -5.66 -21.74 3.27
C ARG A 228 -4.55 -22.22 4.21
N ALA A 229 -3.55 -22.92 3.69
CA ALA A 229 -2.41 -23.39 4.49
C ALA A 229 -1.59 -22.22 5.06
N LEU A 230 -1.30 -21.21 4.24
CA LEU A 230 -0.63 -19.98 4.69
C LEU A 230 -1.41 -19.26 5.80
N LEU A 231 -2.73 -19.12 5.66
CA LEU A 231 -3.58 -18.49 6.69
C LEU A 231 -3.66 -19.32 7.97
N LYS A 232 -3.74 -20.65 7.88
CA LYS A 232 -3.74 -21.52 9.07
C LYS A 232 -2.46 -21.39 9.87
N GLU A 233 -1.30 -21.41 9.19
CA GLU A 233 -0.01 -21.21 9.81
C GLU A 233 0.09 -19.83 10.47
N LEU A 234 -0.37 -18.79 9.76
CA LEU A 234 -0.43 -17.43 10.29
C LEU A 234 -1.27 -17.37 11.57
N PHE A 235 -2.50 -17.92 11.56
CA PHE A 235 -3.38 -17.92 12.73
C PHE A 235 -2.76 -18.67 13.91
N SER A 236 -2.16 -19.84 13.67
CA SER A 236 -1.47 -20.60 14.71
C SER A 236 -0.36 -19.78 15.35
N LYS A 237 0.49 -19.15 14.54
CA LYS A 237 1.57 -18.30 15.04
C LYS A 237 1.07 -17.07 15.80
N LEU A 238 0.01 -16.41 15.30
CA LEU A 238 -0.56 -15.25 15.98
C LEU A 238 -1.13 -15.64 17.35
N VAL A 239 -1.93 -16.71 17.42
CA VAL A 239 -2.52 -17.19 18.69
C VAL A 239 -1.45 -17.60 19.68
N ASN A 240 -0.41 -18.30 19.25
CA ASN A 240 0.72 -18.68 20.11
C ASN A 240 1.48 -17.45 20.65
N ASN A 241 1.40 -16.31 19.98
CA ASN A 241 1.95 -15.03 20.43
C ASN A 241 0.91 -14.16 21.18
N GLY A 242 -0.28 -14.68 21.50
CA GLY A 242 -1.32 -13.93 22.22
C GLY A 242 -2.07 -12.91 21.36
N ILE A 243 -1.97 -12.99 20.03
CA ILE A 243 -2.65 -12.08 19.09
C ILE A 243 -3.89 -12.75 18.53
N TYR A 244 -5.05 -12.20 18.85
CA TYR A 244 -6.36 -12.79 18.54
C TYR A 244 -7.18 -12.00 17.53
N LYS A 245 -6.62 -10.93 16.95
CA LYS A 245 -7.25 -10.08 15.94
C LYS A 245 -6.33 -9.89 14.74
N LEU A 246 -6.88 -10.13 13.55
CA LEU A 246 -6.17 -9.94 12.29
C LEU A 246 -7.08 -9.21 11.30
N SER A 247 -6.61 -8.10 10.77
CA SER A 247 -7.28 -7.41 9.66
C SER A 247 -6.63 -7.76 8.33
N VAL A 248 -7.39 -7.59 7.26
CA VAL A 248 -6.91 -7.69 5.88
C VAL A 248 -7.70 -6.73 5.01
N ASN A 249 -7.09 -6.22 3.96
CA ASN A 249 -7.77 -5.51 2.89
C ASN A 249 -7.62 -6.26 1.57
N THR A 250 -8.58 -6.07 0.67
CA THR A 250 -8.53 -6.58 -0.70
C THR A 250 -9.44 -5.77 -1.60
N GLN A 251 -9.30 -5.91 -2.90
CA GLN A 251 -10.21 -5.32 -3.87
C GLN A 251 -11.62 -5.90 -3.73
N SER A 252 -12.63 -5.06 -3.89
CA SER A 252 -14.05 -5.45 -3.71
C SER A 252 -14.53 -6.47 -4.75
N ASP A 253 -13.87 -6.55 -5.88
CA ASP A 253 -14.10 -7.47 -7.01
C ASP A 253 -13.18 -8.71 -6.98
N ASN A 254 -12.22 -8.78 -6.06
CA ASN A 254 -11.37 -9.97 -5.90
C ASN A 254 -12.14 -11.11 -5.21
N MET A 255 -13.04 -11.75 -5.97
CA MET A 255 -13.91 -12.80 -5.46
C MET A 255 -13.16 -14.03 -4.95
N VAL A 256 -11.95 -14.27 -5.46
CA VAL A 256 -11.10 -15.40 -5.02
C VAL A 256 -10.63 -15.18 -3.59
N SER A 257 -10.05 -14.02 -3.31
CA SER A 257 -9.58 -13.64 -1.97
C SER A 257 -10.75 -13.49 -0.99
N LEU A 258 -11.86 -12.84 -1.40
CA LEU A 258 -13.02 -12.65 -0.56
C LEU A 258 -13.64 -13.99 -0.11
N ARG A 259 -13.75 -14.98 -1.01
CA ARG A 259 -14.24 -16.33 -0.66
C ARG A 259 -13.28 -17.08 0.26
N LEU A 260 -11.95 -16.91 0.04
CA LEU A 260 -10.94 -17.49 0.93
C LEU A 260 -11.08 -16.91 2.34
N TYR A 261 -11.08 -15.60 2.47
CA TYR A 261 -11.19 -14.92 3.77
C TYR A 261 -12.49 -15.27 4.49
N GLN A 262 -13.63 -15.26 3.79
CA GLN A 262 -14.91 -15.66 4.37
C GLN A 262 -14.89 -17.09 4.91
N ARG A 263 -14.34 -18.06 4.15
CA ARG A 263 -14.19 -19.46 4.59
C ARG A 263 -13.22 -19.61 5.75
N MET A 264 -12.28 -18.68 5.91
CA MET A 264 -11.33 -18.65 7.01
C MET A 264 -11.84 -17.85 8.22
N GLY A 265 -13.10 -17.39 8.19
CA GLY A 265 -13.77 -16.74 9.32
C GLY A 265 -13.58 -15.22 9.40
N PHE A 266 -13.09 -14.58 8.33
CA PHE A 266 -13.11 -13.13 8.26
C PHE A 266 -14.52 -12.60 7.95
N THR A 267 -14.84 -11.46 8.53
CA THR A 267 -16.06 -10.70 8.29
C THR A 267 -15.72 -9.30 7.77
N ARG A 268 -16.56 -8.76 6.89
CA ARG A 268 -16.39 -7.37 6.42
C ARG A 268 -16.68 -6.40 7.57
N THR A 269 -15.84 -5.38 7.72
CA THR A 269 -16.05 -4.31 8.72
C THR A 269 -17.08 -3.27 8.26
N GLY A 270 -17.40 -3.22 6.99
CA GLY A 270 -18.20 -2.16 6.36
C GLY A 270 -17.35 -1.01 5.81
N GLU A 271 -16.09 -0.90 6.21
CA GLU A 271 -15.17 0.11 5.67
C GLU A 271 -14.77 -0.23 4.25
N GLN A 272 -14.79 0.79 3.38
CA GLN A 272 -14.34 0.67 2.00
C GLN A 272 -13.79 2.00 1.51
N TYR A 273 -12.76 1.91 0.66
CA TYR A 273 -12.03 3.07 0.15
C TYR A 273 -11.94 2.99 -1.37
N PRO A 274 -12.38 4.02 -2.11
CA PRO A 274 -12.23 4.05 -3.55
C PRO A 274 -10.75 4.25 -3.94
N VAL A 275 -10.37 3.60 -5.03
CA VAL A 275 -9.10 3.79 -5.71
C VAL A 275 -9.37 4.62 -6.95
N TYR A 276 -8.63 5.69 -7.11
CA TYR A 276 -8.68 6.57 -8.27
C TYR A 276 -7.38 6.44 -9.05
N VAL A 277 -7.46 6.62 -10.36
CA VAL A 277 -6.30 6.62 -11.27
C VAL A 277 -6.36 7.82 -12.21
N PHE A 278 -5.20 8.29 -12.61
CA PHE A 278 -5.02 9.34 -13.62
C PHE A 278 -3.83 8.98 -14.50
N ASP A 279 -4.07 8.84 -15.80
CA ASP A 279 -2.99 8.55 -16.73
C ASP A 279 -2.29 9.84 -17.15
N VAL A 280 -1.04 9.99 -16.73
CA VAL A 280 -0.15 11.06 -17.15
C VAL A 280 0.65 10.56 -18.35
N PRO A 281 0.44 11.12 -19.55
CA PRO A 281 1.13 10.66 -20.75
C PRO A 281 2.62 11.02 -20.69
N ALA A 282 3.43 10.28 -21.44
CA ALA A 282 4.78 10.71 -21.81
C ALA A 282 4.72 11.90 -22.80
N LEU A 283 5.82 12.64 -22.91
CA LEU A 283 6.00 13.70 -23.92
C LEU A 283 6.01 13.13 -25.32
#